data_039dabdfb4e4a0a4d838e857738c2c9e
#
_entry.id   039dabdfb4e4a0a4d838e857738c2c9e
#
_cell.length_a   1.000
_cell.length_b   1.000
_cell.length_c   1.000
_cell.angle_alpha   90.00
_cell.angle_beta   90.00
_cell.angle_gamma   90.00
#
_symmetry.space_group_name_H-M   'P 1'
#
loop_
_entity.id
_entity.type
_entity.pdbx_description
1 polymer ?
#
loop_
_entity_poly.entity_id
_entity_poly.type
_entity_poly.pdbx_seq_one_letter_code
_entity_poly.pdbx_strand_id
1 'polypeptide(L)'
;LSYQRSGVKVFCFHHGNNTGSLIEEISHQILDSYCVNFVLPSDGMIDIYKKNYSHLLLEKISLTKYLSSKTMYYQSVYNNCKNNKEMMNGKVVMLMGFPMKPHRYFDEPANDLVFKLSLELRLVKFLKNKGFYVIYKGHPERKNEVEWIFNTEADECIFSKFEDVWQRTNTVLFTYPSTTTFGYALNIDRKIILIDMNNNNWNTESLSLLQNRVDMVPAWLDSTNRIKFNKNKLLSSLNREINAIDTEFINKYMWS
;
A
#
# COMPACT_ATOMS: atom_id res chain seq x y z
N LEU A 1 -18.28 -23.28 0.19
CA LEU A 1 -19.63 -23.76 0.57
C LEU A 1 -19.70 -25.29 0.69
N SER A 2 -19.10 -26.07 -0.21
CA SER A 2 -19.16 -27.57 -0.16
C SER A 2 -18.47 -28.12 1.10
N TYR A 3 -17.30 -27.62 1.46
CA TYR A 3 -16.58 -28.02 2.67
C TYR A 3 -17.33 -27.66 3.96
N GLN A 4 -17.98 -26.52 4.02
CA GLN A 4 -18.79 -26.12 5.17
C GLN A 4 -19.99 -27.06 5.39
N ARG A 5 -20.62 -27.53 4.29
CA ARG A 5 -21.73 -28.49 4.34
C ARG A 5 -21.29 -29.87 4.84
N SER A 6 -20.00 -30.20 4.70
CA SER A 6 -19.42 -31.45 5.21
C SER A 6 -19.00 -31.35 6.69
N GLY A 7 -19.29 -30.27 7.40
CA GLY A 7 -18.88 -30.06 8.79
C GLY A 7 -17.40 -29.65 8.99
N VAL A 8 -16.65 -29.40 7.90
CA VAL A 8 -15.26 -28.97 7.97
C VAL A 8 -15.19 -27.51 8.39
N LYS A 9 -14.33 -27.20 9.37
CA LYS A 9 -14.04 -25.82 9.75
C LYS A 9 -13.21 -25.14 8.66
N VAL A 10 -13.75 -24.08 8.06
CA VAL A 10 -13.08 -23.27 7.04
C VAL A 10 -12.69 -21.94 7.64
N PHE A 11 -11.42 -21.57 7.48
CA PHE A 11 -10.88 -20.26 7.84
C PHE A 11 -10.44 -19.54 6.58
N CYS A 12 -10.92 -18.32 6.38
CA CYS A 12 -10.47 -17.44 5.33
C CYS A 12 -9.58 -16.37 5.93
N PHE A 13 -8.45 -16.13 5.31
CA PHE A 13 -7.52 -15.09 5.74
C PHE A 13 -7.65 -13.90 4.82
N HIS A 14 -7.63 -12.72 5.43
CA HIS A 14 -7.60 -11.46 4.74
C HIS A 14 -6.36 -11.37 3.82
N HIS A 15 -6.55 -10.91 2.59
CA HIS A 15 -5.47 -10.74 1.63
C HIS A 15 -4.92 -9.31 1.68
N GLY A 16 -3.75 -9.15 2.27
CA GLY A 16 -3.12 -7.83 2.50
C GLY A 16 -3.56 -7.21 3.83
N ASN A 17 -2.78 -6.27 4.35
CA ASN A 17 -2.94 -5.80 5.73
C ASN A 17 -3.61 -4.44 5.87
N ASN A 18 -3.95 -3.81 4.76
CA ASN A 18 -4.55 -2.48 4.71
C ASN A 18 -5.94 -2.47 4.07
N THR A 19 -6.48 -3.63 3.70
CA THR A 19 -7.78 -3.74 2.99
C THR A 19 -8.94 -3.16 3.79
N GLY A 20 -8.96 -3.33 5.11
CA GLY A 20 -10.01 -2.75 5.95
C GLY A 20 -9.91 -1.24 6.12
N SER A 21 -8.76 -0.61 5.89
CA SER A 21 -8.61 0.84 5.92
C SER A 21 -9.10 1.52 4.64
N LEU A 22 -9.19 0.77 3.54
CA LEU A 22 -9.86 1.16 2.32
C LEU A 22 -11.26 0.55 2.29
N ILE A 23 -12.26 1.33 1.95
CA ILE A 23 -13.61 0.84 1.67
C ILE A 23 -13.57 0.29 0.24
N GLU A 24 -13.22 -0.98 0.11
CA GLU A 24 -13.11 -1.63 -1.19
C GLU A 24 -14.48 -1.95 -1.78
N GLU A 25 -14.49 -2.24 -3.08
CA GLU A 25 -15.71 -2.58 -3.79
C GLU A 25 -16.42 -3.80 -3.19
N ILE A 26 -17.72 -3.75 -3.21
CA ILE A 26 -18.67 -4.75 -2.68
C ILE A 26 -18.35 -6.18 -3.14
N SER A 27 -17.77 -6.36 -4.32
CA SER A 27 -17.47 -7.67 -4.90
C SER A 27 -16.45 -8.50 -4.10
N HIS A 28 -15.36 -7.89 -3.63
CA HIS A 28 -14.36 -8.57 -2.80
C HIS A 28 -14.93 -8.95 -1.43
N GLN A 29 -15.75 -8.10 -0.87
CA GLN A 29 -16.35 -8.27 0.44
C GLN A 29 -17.45 -9.31 0.46
N ILE A 30 -18.22 -9.40 -0.62
CA ILE A 30 -19.23 -10.46 -0.78
C ILE A 30 -18.55 -11.84 -0.81
N LEU A 31 -17.41 -11.97 -1.49
CA LEU A 31 -16.65 -13.21 -1.51
C LEU A 31 -16.12 -13.59 -0.12
N ASP A 32 -15.61 -12.61 0.61
CA ASP A 32 -15.09 -12.81 1.97
C ASP A 32 -16.22 -13.12 2.97
N SER A 33 -17.41 -12.56 2.79
CA SER A 33 -18.58 -12.77 3.65
C SER A 33 -19.20 -14.17 3.57
N TYR A 34 -18.85 -14.97 2.55
CA TYR A 34 -19.26 -16.37 2.50
C TYR A 34 -18.48 -17.28 3.47
N CYS A 35 -17.45 -16.75 4.14
CA CYS A 35 -16.64 -17.51 5.08
C CYS A 35 -17.24 -17.47 6.49
N VAL A 36 -17.35 -18.64 7.12
CA VAL A 36 -17.87 -18.74 8.50
C VAL A 36 -16.87 -18.15 9.51
N ASN A 37 -15.56 -18.32 9.25
CA ASN A 37 -14.49 -17.78 10.09
C ASN A 37 -13.58 -16.92 9.22
N PHE A 38 -13.55 -15.62 9.46
CA PHE A 38 -12.73 -14.68 8.71
C PHE A 38 -11.64 -14.09 9.62
N VAL A 39 -10.38 -14.32 9.26
CA VAL A 39 -9.22 -13.95 10.06
C VAL A 39 -8.65 -12.64 9.53
N LEU A 40 -8.64 -11.63 10.38
CA LEU A 40 -8.11 -10.28 10.14
C LEU A 40 -6.81 -10.04 10.94
N PRO A 41 -5.99 -9.06 10.58
CA PRO A 41 -4.71 -8.82 11.24
C PRO A 41 -4.84 -8.50 12.74
N SER A 42 -5.80 -7.65 13.11
CA SER A 42 -5.95 -7.13 14.47
C SER A 42 -7.42 -6.94 14.86
N ASP A 43 -7.67 -6.72 16.13
CA ASP A 43 -9.02 -6.40 16.63
C ASP A 43 -9.51 -5.04 16.09
N GLY A 44 -8.64 -4.03 15.99
CA GLY A 44 -8.98 -2.75 15.39
C GLY A 44 -9.36 -2.87 13.91
N MET A 45 -8.74 -3.80 13.18
CA MET A 45 -9.15 -4.11 11.81
C MET A 45 -10.51 -4.81 11.75
N ILE A 46 -10.83 -5.67 12.72
CA ILE A 46 -12.15 -6.28 12.86
C ILE A 46 -13.22 -5.20 13.05
N ASP A 47 -12.97 -4.21 13.90
CA ASP A 47 -13.93 -3.14 14.20
C ASP A 47 -14.19 -2.27 12.95
N ILE A 48 -13.15 -1.88 12.23
CA ILE A 48 -13.31 -1.15 10.95
C ILE A 48 -14.07 -1.98 9.94
N TYR A 49 -13.70 -3.24 9.80
CA TYR A 49 -14.32 -4.13 8.82
C TYR A 49 -15.82 -4.29 9.09
N LYS A 50 -16.19 -4.57 10.34
CA LYS A 50 -17.60 -4.61 10.75
C LYS A 50 -18.33 -3.30 10.49
N LYS A 51 -17.72 -2.16 10.80
CA LYS A 51 -18.31 -0.83 10.59
C LYS A 51 -18.53 -0.52 9.12
N ASN A 52 -17.55 -0.83 8.27
CA ASN A 52 -17.64 -0.57 6.83
C ASN A 52 -18.71 -1.43 6.16
N TYR A 53 -18.93 -2.65 6.66
CA TYR A 53 -19.74 -3.66 5.98
C TYR A 53 -21.03 -4.05 6.70
N SER A 54 -21.30 -3.46 7.87
CA SER A 54 -22.54 -3.69 8.62
C SER A 54 -23.83 -3.33 7.85
N HIS A 55 -23.73 -2.43 6.87
CA HIS A 55 -24.86 -2.01 6.04
C HIS A 55 -25.09 -2.93 4.82
N LEU A 56 -24.12 -3.78 4.48
CA LEU A 56 -24.25 -4.74 3.39
C LEU A 56 -24.99 -6.02 3.86
N LEU A 57 -25.91 -5.87 4.78
CA LEU A 57 -26.69 -6.90 5.44
C LEU A 57 -27.40 -7.87 4.46
N LEU A 58 -26.61 -8.67 3.81
CA LEU A 58 -27.04 -9.99 3.46
C LEU A 58 -27.08 -10.75 4.80
N GLU A 59 -28.20 -11.37 5.15
CA GLU A 59 -28.38 -12.16 6.38
C GLU A 59 -27.21 -13.12 6.70
N LYS A 60 -26.44 -13.49 5.67
CA LYS A 60 -25.26 -14.35 5.76
C LYS A 60 -24.02 -13.69 6.37
N ILE A 61 -23.87 -12.37 6.30
CA ILE A 61 -22.73 -11.65 6.91
C ILE A 61 -22.85 -11.67 8.44
N SER A 62 -24.07 -11.72 8.97
CA SER A 62 -24.32 -11.85 10.40
C SER A 62 -23.82 -13.17 11.01
N LEU A 63 -23.58 -14.19 10.19
CA LEU A 63 -23.06 -15.50 10.62
C LEU A 63 -21.54 -15.59 10.59
N THR A 64 -20.85 -14.63 9.98
CA THR A 64 -19.38 -14.62 9.90
C THR A 64 -18.77 -14.30 11.25
N LYS A 65 -17.90 -15.18 11.73
CA LYS A 65 -17.08 -14.95 12.91
C LYS A 65 -15.78 -14.28 12.47
N TYR A 66 -15.57 -13.07 12.96
CA TYR A 66 -14.31 -12.36 12.77
C TYR A 66 -13.33 -12.75 13.86
N LEU A 67 -12.11 -13.11 13.47
CA LEU A 67 -11.04 -13.56 14.35
C LEU A 67 -9.80 -12.71 14.10
N SER A 68 -9.11 -12.31 15.15
CA SER A 68 -7.79 -11.71 15.03
C SER A 68 -6.72 -12.79 14.83
N SER A 69 -5.81 -12.59 13.89
CA SER A 69 -4.70 -13.53 13.62
C SER A 69 -3.71 -13.59 14.77
N LYS A 70 -3.63 -12.55 15.59
CA LYS A 70 -2.65 -12.39 16.69
C LYS A 70 -1.22 -12.65 16.24
N THR A 71 -0.91 -12.34 14.98
CA THR A 71 0.43 -12.50 14.45
C THR A 71 1.31 -11.33 14.86
N MET A 72 2.47 -11.63 15.38
CA MET A 72 3.48 -10.61 15.73
C MET A 72 4.43 -10.30 14.55
N TYR A 73 4.16 -10.79 13.35
CA TYR A 73 5.06 -10.65 12.21
C TYR A 73 5.44 -9.19 11.94
N TYR A 74 4.45 -8.30 11.78
CA TYR A 74 4.70 -6.89 11.50
C TYR A 74 5.34 -6.15 12.67
N GLN A 75 4.98 -6.51 13.89
CA GLN A 75 5.63 -5.97 15.08
C GLN A 75 7.10 -6.39 15.15
N SER A 76 7.41 -7.64 14.78
CA SER A 76 8.81 -8.09 14.71
C SER A 76 9.60 -7.38 13.61
N VAL A 77 8.98 -7.12 12.43
CA VAL A 77 9.59 -6.30 11.38
C VAL A 77 9.95 -4.92 11.91
N TYR A 78 9.00 -4.24 12.57
CA TYR A 78 9.23 -2.92 13.15
C TYR A 78 10.36 -2.92 14.19
N ASN A 79 10.35 -3.87 15.12
CA ASN A 79 11.37 -3.99 16.16
C ASN A 79 12.77 -4.25 15.58
N ASN A 80 12.85 -5.12 14.57
CA ASN A 80 14.11 -5.39 13.87
C ASN A 80 14.64 -4.17 13.13
N CYS A 81 13.76 -3.40 12.48
CA CYS A 81 14.15 -2.17 11.80
C CYS A 81 14.67 -1.11 12.76
N LYS A 82 14.03 -0.97 13.94
CA LYS A 82 14.44 -0.01 14.97
C LYS A 82 15.84 -0.30 15.52
N ASN A 83 16.22 -1.56 15.58
CA ASN A 83 17.51 -2.00 16.08
C ASN A 83 18.64 -1.87 15.04
N ASN A 84 18.32 -1.84 13.74
CA ASN A 84 19.24 -1.78 12.62
C ASN A 84 19.17 -0.42 11.90
N LYS A 85 19.54 0.65 12.58
CA LYS A 85 19.49 2.03 12.06
C LYS A 85 20.62 2.37 11.07
N GLU A 86 20.93 1.52 10.12
CA GLU A 86 21.79 1.94 9.01
C GLU A 86 20.99 2.87 8.07
N MET A 87 21.22 4.16 8.23
CA MET A 87 20.72 5.13 7.25
C MET A 87 21.69 5.19 6.07
N MET A 88 21.17 5.03 4.87
CA MET A 88 21.96 5.27 3.66
C MET A 88 22.46 6.71 3.63
N ASN A 89 23.74 6.90 3.36
CA ASN A 89 24.27 8.21 3.06
C ASN A 89 23.71 8.68 1.70
N GLY A 90 23.07 9.85 1.70
CA GLY A 90 22.53 10.44 0.47
C GLY A 90 20.99 10.49 0.39
N LYS A 91 20.50 11.08 -0.68
CA LYS A 91 19.07 11.28 -0.96
C LYS A 91 18.56 10.16 -1.86
N VAL A 92 18.34 8.96 -1.31
CA VAL A 92 17.88 7.79 -2.06
C VAL A 92 16.36 7.65 -1.93
N VAL A 93 15.65 7.57 -3.06
CA VAL A 93 14.20 7.34 -3.15
C VAL A 93 13.92 6.06 -3.92
N MET A 94 13.18 5.15 -3.31
CA MET A 94 12.67 3.95 -3.99
C MET A 94 11.24 4.22 -4.45
N LEU A 95 11.04 4.32 -5.77
CA LEU A 95 9.73 4.44 -6.39
C LEU A 95 9.14 3.04 -6.62
N MET A 96 8.01 2.78 -5.98
CA MET A 96 7.27 1.52 -6.13
C MET A 96 6.45 1.54 -7.40
N GLY A 97 6.77 0.63 -8.32
CA GLY A 97 6.04 0.47 -9.57
C GLY A 97 4.62 -0.08 -9.34
N PHE A 98 3.67 0.41 -10.12
CA PHE A 98 2.28 -0.02 -10.06
C PHE A 98 2.15 -1.52 -10.39
N PRO A 99 1.48 -2.35 -9.57
CA PRO A 99 1.58 -3.81 -9.66
C PRO A 99 0.77 -4.45 -10.78
N MET A 100 -0.12 -3.71 -11.42
CA MET A 100 -1.13 -4.29 -12.30
C MET A 100 -0.63 -4.59 -13.70
N LYS A 101 -1.15 -5.70 -14.29
CA LYS A 101 -0.87 -6.11 -15.67
C LYS A 101 -1.73 -5.34 -16.67
N PRO A 102 -1.26 -5.15 -17.93
CA PRO A 102 -1.96 -4.39 -18.96
C PRO A 102 -3.37 -4.90 -19.29
N HIS A 103 -3.62 -6.20 -19.11
CA HIS A 103 -4.90 -6.83 -19.44
C HIS A 103 -5.91 -6.82 -18.30
N ARG A 104 -5.58 -6.25 -17.15
CA ARG A 104 -6.52 -5.99 -16.07
C ARG A 104 -7.13 -4.61 -16.27
N TYR A 105 -8.39 -4.57 -16.63
CA TYR A 105 -9.15 -3.33 -16.74
C TYR A 105 -9.62 -2.90 -15.36
N PHE A 106 -9.54 -1.60 -15.12
CA PHE A 106 -10.10 -0.95 -13.95
C PHE A 106 -11.17 0.02 -14.39
N ASP A 107 -12.23 0.14 -13.61
CA ASP A 107 -13.32 1.07 -13.88
C ASP A 107 -12.87 2.54 -13.76
N GLU A 108 -11.71 2.77 -13.14
CA GLU A 108 -11.16 4.11 -12.95
C GLU A 108 -9.95 4.37 -13.86
N PRO A 109 -10.00 5.42 -14.72
CA PRO A 109 -8.87 5.80 -15.58
C PRO A 109 -7.57 6.05 -14.82
N ALA A 110 -7.66 6.54 -13.58
CA ALA A 110 -6.49 6.77 -12.72
C ALA A 110 -5.69 5.51 -12.40
N ASN A 111 -6.30 4.33 -12.50
CA ASN A 111 -5.68 3.03 -12.29
C ASN A 111 -5.29 2.32 -13.58
N ASP A 112 -5.43 2.98 -14.73
CA ASP A 112 -4.94 2.45 -16.00
C ASP A 112 -3.41 2.38 -16.01
N LEU A 113 -2.89 1.27 -16.58
CA LEU A 113 -1.45 1.02 -16.63
C LEU A 113 -0.67 2.11 -17.34
N VAL A 114 -1.19 2.63 -18.46
CA VAL A 114 -0.49 3.65 -19.28
C VAL A 114 -0.40 4.97 -18.50
N PHE A 115 -1.47 5.35 -17.80
CA PHE A 115 -1.47 6.57 -17.00
C PHE A 115 -0.53 6.44 -15.79
N LYS A 116 -0.53 5.29 -15.12
CA LYS A 116 0.42 5.00 -14.02
C LYS A 116 1.86 4.98 -14.51
N LEU A 117 2.15 4.32 -15.62
CA LEU A 117 3.49 4.30 -16.22
C LEU A 117 3.98 5.72 -16.58
N SER A 118 3.10 6.53 -17.19
CA SER A 118 3.40 7.93 -17.49
C SER A 118 3.66 8.75 -16.22
N LEU A 119 2.93 8.49 -15.13
CA LEU A 119 3.18 9.13 -13.84
C LEU A 119 4.53 8.70 -13.28
N GLU A 120 4.83 7.40 -13.24
CA GLU A 120 6.08 6.84 -12.72
C GLU A 120 7.31 7.42 -13.44
N LEU A 121 7.28 7.50 -14.77
CA LEU A 121 8.34 8.13 -15.57
C LEU A 121 8.57 9.60 -15.22
N ARG A 122 7.49 10.35 -15.05
CA ARG A 122 7.59 11.78 -14.67
C ARG A 122 8.06 11.98 -13.24
N LEU A 123 7.72 11.05 -12.33
CA LEU A 123 8.24 11.03 -10.97
C LEU A 123 9.75 10.76 -10.98
N VAL A 124 10.23 9.75 -11.72
CA VAL A 124 11.66 9.48 -11.88
C VAL A 124 12.40 10.71 -12.39
N LYS A 125 11.95 11.31 -13.50
CA LYS A 125 12.58 12.52 -14.06
C LYS A 125 12.56 13.69 -13.10
N PHE A 126 11.46 13.91 -12.38
CA PHE A 126 11.35 14.97 -11.39
C PHE A 126 12.34 14.75 -10.24
N LEU A 127 12.42 13.56 -9.68
CA LEU A 127 13.31 13.22 -8.58
C LEU A 127 14.79 13.38 -8.96
N LYS A 128 15.19 12.85 -10.12
CA LYS A 128 16.56 12.98 -10.64
C LYS A 128 16.94 14.45 -10.86
N ASN A 129 16.05 15.26 -11.44
CA ASN A 129 16.25 16.70 -11.63
C ASN A 129 16.36 17.47 -10.30
N LYS A 130 15.94 16.88 -9.18
CA LYS A 130 16.09 17.42 -7.82
C LYS A 130 17.27 16.83 -7.05
N GLY A 131 18.12 16.04 -7.72
CA GLY A 131 19.35 15.46 -7.17
C GLY A 131 19.13 14.25 -6.28
N PHE A 132 18.00 13.56 -6.42
CA PHE A 132 17.78 12.29 -5.74
C PHE A 132 18.32 11.13 -6.58
N TYR A 133 18.92 10.13 -5.91
CA TYR A 133 19.19 8.83 -6.50
C TYR A 133 17.89 8.03 -6.50
N VAL A 134 17.46 7.55 -7.67
CA VAL A 134 16.15 6.92 -7.84
C VAL A 134 16.31 5.44 -8.14
N ILE A 135 15.82 4.61 -7.21
CA ILE A 135 15.65 3.17 -7.43
C ILE A 135 14.21 2.94 -7.87
N TYR A 136 14.01 2.43 -9.09
CA TYR A 136 12.69 1.95 -9.51
C TYR A 136 12.53 0.50 -9.09
N LYS A 137 11.57 0.24 -8.18
CA LYS A 137 11.23 -1.10 -7.71
C LYS A 137 10.00 -1.61 -8.46
N GLY A 138 10.24 -2.27 -9.60
CA GLY A 138 9.18 -2.86 -10.41
C GLY A 138 8.51 -4.06 -9.73
N HIS A 139 7.23 -4.28 -10.07
CA HIS A 139 6.54 -5.52 -9.72
C HIS A 139 7.07 -6.66 -10.60
N PRO A 140 7.39 -7.86 -10.06
CA PRO A 140 7.97 -8.95 -10.86
C PRO A 140 7.14 -9.32 -12.10
N GLU A 141 5.82 -9.27 -11.99
CA GLU A 141 4.91 -9.57 -13.10
C GLU A 141 4.98 -8.56 -14.25
N ARG A 142 5.48 -7.34 -14.00
CA ARG A 142 5.62 -6.27 -14.99
C ARG A 142 7.03 -6.17 -15.57
N LYS A 143 7.93 -7.08 -15.21
CA LYS A 143 9.33 -6.97 -15.60
C LYS A 143 9.49 -6.75 -17.11
N ASN A 144 8.84 -7.57 -17.92
CA ASN A 144 8.95 -7.50 -19.38
C ASN A 144 8.44 -6.18 -20.00
N GLU A 145 7.46 -5.52 -19.35
CA GLU A 145 6.89 -4.27 -19.85
C GLU A 145 7.72 -3.05 -19.46
N VAL A 146 8.36 -3.06 -18.29
CA VAL A 146 8.93 -1.83 -17.72
C VAL A 146 10.44 -1.83 -17.55
N GLU A 147 11.11 -2.99 -17.54
CA GLU A 147 12.55 -3.10 -17.28
C GLU A 147 13.38 -2.26 -18.26
N TRP A 148 13.10 -2.36 -19.55
CA TRP A 148 13.83 -1.65 -20.59
C TRP A 148 13.69 -0.12 -20.49
N ILE A 149 12.54 0.37 -19.97
CA ILE A 149 12.29 1.80 -19.77
C ILE A 149 13.08 2.29 -18.54
N PHE A 150 12.89 1.63 -17.40
CA PHE A 150 13.43 2.12 -16.15
C PHE A 150 14.91 1.82 -15.94
N ASN A 151 15.49 0.85 -16.65
CA ASN A 151 16.93 0.70 -16.73
C ASN A 151 17.63 1.91 -17.39
N THR A 152 16.91 2.65 -18.24
CA THR A 152 17.44 3.85 -18.89
C THR A 152 17.13 5.12 -18.07
N GLU A 153 15.95 5.21 -17.52
CA GLU A 153 15.43 6.44 -16.91
C GLU A 153 15.78 6.58 -15.40
N ALA A 154 15.73 5.49 -14.64
CA ALA A 154 16.12 5.48 -13.22
C ALA A 154 17.64 5.30 -13.06
N ASP A 155 18.16 5.53 -11.86
CA ASP A 155 19.56 5.22 -11.56
C ASP A 155 19.77 3.73 -11.34
N GLU A 156 18.71 3.04 -10.89
CA GLU A 156 18.67 1.60 -10.75
C GLU A 156 17.24 1.08 -10.93
N CYS A 157 17.11 -0.12 -11.54
CA CYS A 157 15.84 -0.83 -11.69
C CYS A 157 15.95 -2.23 -11.07
N ILE A 158 15.07 -2.55 -10.13
CA ILE A 158 15.10 -3.82 -9.39
C ILE A 158 13.73 -4.49 -9.36
N PHE A 159 13.74 -5.84 -9.34
CA PHE A 159 12.53 -6.67 -9.30
C PHE A 159 12.53 -7.68 -8.14
N SER A 160 13.55 -7.64 -7.27
CA SER A 160 13.63 -8.47 -6.05
C SER A 160 12.46 -8.20 -5.12
N LYS A 161 12.22 -9.06 -4.13
CA LYS A 161 11.21 -8.79 -3.09
C LYS A 161 11.54 -7.50 -2.34
N PHE A 162 10.50 -6.75 -1.99
CA PHE A 162 10.68 -5.48 -1.26
C PHE A 162 11.33 -5.71 0.11
N GLU A 163 10.97 -6.79 0.76
CA GLU A 163 11.49 -7.22 2.07
C GLU A 163 13.01 -7.37 2.08
N ASP A 164 13.62 -7.69 0.94
CA ASP A 164 15.06 -7.92 0.81
C ASP A 164 15.86 -6.66 0.44
N VAL A 165 15.17 -5.56 0.05
CA VAL A 165 15.84 -4.41 -0.58
C VAL A 165 15.46 -3.04 0.01
N TRP A 166 14.49 -2.96 0.91
CA TRP A 166 14.00 -1.68 1.46
C TRP A 166 15.09 -0.90 2.21
N GLN A 167 16.11 -1.58 2.76
CA GLN A 167 17.23 -0.95 3.45
C GLN A 167 18.05 -0.03 2.54
N ARG A 168 17.95 -0.22 1.22
CA ARG A 168 18.68 0.54 0.19
C ARG A 168 18.09 1.93 -0.08
N THR A 169 17.13 2.39 0.70
CA THR A 169 16.49 3.69 0.50
C THR A 169 16.23 4.43 1.81
N ASN A 170 16.19 5.76 1.73
CA ASN A 170 15.74 6.61 2.83
C ASN A 170 14.22 6.87 2.76
N THR A 171 13.65 6.82 1.56
CA THR A 171 12.25 7.14 1.30
C THR A 171 11.64 6.15 0.33
N VAL A 172 10.48 5.61 0.67
CA VAL A 172 9.67 4.78 -0.23
C VAL A 172 8.51 5.61 -0.76
N LEU A 173 8.40 5.71 -2.07
CA LEU A 173 7.36 6.49 -2.76
C LEU A 173 6.39 5.53 -3.46
N PHE A 174 5.12 5.59 -3.07
CA PHE A 174 4.04 4.80 -3.64
C PHE A 174 3.14 5.65 -4.54
N THR A 175 2.61 5.03 -5.59
CA THR A 175 1.55 5.57 -6.45
C THR A 175 0.22 4.84 -6.28
N TYR A 176 0.21 3.81 -5.41
CA TYR A 176 -0.95 2.95 -5.17
C TYR A 176 -0.87 2.28 -3.79
N PRO A 177 -1.87 2.44 -2.91
CA PRO A 177 -1.81 1.92 -1.55
C PRO A 177 -2.32 0.48 -1.38
N SER A 178 -3.14 -0.03 -2.31
CA SER A 178 -3.79 -1.34 -2.17
C SER A 178 -2.84 -2.48 -2.55
N THR A 179 -1.71 -2.60 -1.81
CA THR A 179 -0.71 -3.65 -1.98
C THR A 179 -0.21 -4.17 -0.64
N THR A 180 0.15 -5.45 -0.59
CA THR A 180 0.82 -6.03 0.60
C THR A 180 2.14 -5.32 0.90
N THR A 181 2.84 -4.85 -0.13
CA THR A 181 4.09 -4.09 0.01
C THR A 181 3.88 -2.75 0.72
N PHE A 182 2.76 -2.06 0.46
CA PHE A 182 2.43 -0.84 1.20
C PHE A 182 2.20 -1.15 2.68
N GLY A 183 1.41 -2.18 2.98
CA GLY A 183 1.22 -2.65 4.35
C GLY A 183 2.54 -3.01 5.05
N TYR A 184 3.45 -3.71 4.38
CA TYR A 184 4.78 -4.00 4.92
C TYR A 184 5.57 -2.71 5.19
N ALA A 185 5.58 -1.78 4.23
CA ALA A 185 6.32 -0.52 4.32
C ALA A 185 5.88 0.35 5.50
N LEU A 186 4.61 0.27 5.94
CA LEU A 186 4.16 1.00 7.14
C LEU A 186 4.93 0.60 8.40
N ASN A 187 5.51 -0.59 8.44
CA ASN A 187 6.22 -1.16 9.59
C ASN A 187 7.75 -1.00 9.54
N ILE A 188 8.32 -0.39 8.51
CA ILE A 188 9.77 -0.16 8.42
C ILE A 188 10.16 1.25 8.86
N ASP A 189 11.41 1.41 9.32
CA ASP A 189 11.97 2.71 9.72
C ASP A 189 12.41 3.54 8.50
N ARG A 190 11.45 3.86 7.64
CA ARG A 190 11.69 4.70 6.44
C ARG A 190 10.55 5.69 6.25
N LYS A 191 10.87 6.79 5.59
CA LYS A 191 9.86 7.75 5.11
C LYS A 191 8.98 7.09 4.07
N ILE A 192 7.67 7.27 4.23
CA ILE A 192 6.71 6.79 3.25
C ILE A 192 5.96 7.99 2.68
N ILE A 193 5.92 8.06 1.36
CA ILE A 193 5.15 9.04 0.63
C ILE A 193 4.17 8.31 -0.27
N LEU A 194 2.92 8.76 -0.30
CA LEU A 194 1.89 8.26 -1.19
C LEU A 194 1.43 9.39 -2.12
N ILE A 195 1.52 9.18 -3.43
CA ILE A 195 0.84 10.01 -4.42
C ILE A 195 -0.63 9.62 -4.40
N ASP A 196 -1.46 10.48 -3.83
CA ASP A 196 -2.87 10.19 -3.59
C ASP A 196 -3.76 10.93 -4.57
N MET A 197 -4.51 10.17 -5.35
CA MET A 197 -5.47 10.69 -6.33
C MET A 197 -6.79 11.11 -5.70
N ASN A 198 -6.95 10.94 -4.38
CA ASN A 198 -8.20 11.14 -3.65
C ASN A 198 -9.39 10.29 -4.20
N ASN A 199 -9.07 9.23 -4.92
CA ASN A 199 -10.02 8.24 -5.43
C ASN A 199 -10.01 6.95 -4.61
N ASN A 200 -9.14 6.87 -3.63
CA ASN A 200 -9.15 5.78 -2.65
C ASN A 200 -10.27 6.04 -1.64
N ASN A 201 -11.21 5.13 -1.56
CA ASN A 201 -12.28 5.19 -0.56
C ASN A 201 -11.73 4.83 0.82
N TRP A 202 -11.00 5.79 1.42
CA TRP A 202 -10.47 5.59 2.75
C TRP A 202 -11.57 5.63 3.82
N ASN A 203 -11.48 4.72 4.78
CA ASN A 203 -12.22 4.90 6.02
C ASN A 203 -11.67 6.14 6.74
N THR A 204 -12.55 7.08 7.12
CA THR A 204 -12.16 8.39 7.69
C THR A 204 -11.29 8.26 8.94
N GLU A 205 -11.60 7.29 9.80
CA GLU A 205 -10.86 7.06 11.05
C GLU A 205 -9.46 6.52 10.76
N SER A 206 -9.35 5.52 9.87
CA SER A 206 -8.05 4.96 9.48
C SER A 206 -7.18 5.97 8.73
N LEU A 207 -7.79 6.80 7.88
CA LEU A 207 -7.08 7.84 7.14
C LEU A 207 -6.42 8.85 8.08
N SER A 208 -7.12 9.32 9.12
CA SER A 208 -6.58 10.30 10.06
C SER A 208 -5.32 9.79 10.76
N LEU A 209 -5.29 8.52 11.15
CA LEU A 209 -4.11 7.88 11.75
C LEU A 209 -3.02 7.60 10.71
N LEU A 210 -3.41 7.18 9.49
CA LEU A 210 -2.45 6.92 8.42
C LEU A 210 -1.68 8.16 8.01
N GLN A 211 -2.32 9.34 7.99
CA GLN A 211 -1.70 10.62 7.66
C GLN A 211 -0.59 11.05 8.63
N ASN A 212 -0.56 10.52 9.84
CA ASN A 212 0.56 10.71 10.78
C ASN A 212 1.77 9.86 10.39
N ARG A 213 1.54 8.72 9.72
CA ARG A 213 2.59 7.78 9.30
C ARG A 213 3.09 8.02 7.88
N VAL A 214 2.23 8.51 6.99
CA VAL A 214 2.47 8.62 5.55
C VAL A 214 2.27 10.06 5.08
N ASP A 215 3.24 10.59 4.35
CA ASP A 215 3.09 11.87 3.67
C ASP A 215 2.22 11.70 2.42
N MET A 216 1.01 12.21 2.48
CA MET A 216 0.09 12.21 1.34
C MET A 216 0.38 13.40 0.42
N VAL A 217 0.64 13.11 -0.86
CA VAL A 217 0.87 14.11 -1.90
C VAL A 217 -0.31 14.11 -2.86
N PRO A 218 -1.11 15.18 -2.90
CA PRO A 218 -2.28 15.25 -3.76
C PRO A 218 -1.92 15.11 -5.24
N ALA A 219 -2.71 14.31 -5.95
CA ALA A 219 -2.66 14.16 -7.40
C ALA A 219 -4.07 14.21 -7.99
N TRP A 220 -4.17 14.47 -9.30
CA TRP A 220 -5.43 14.62 -10.03
C TRP A 220 -5.24 14.34 -11.51
N LEU A 221 -6.31 14.00 -12.21
CA LEU A 221 -6.33 13.97 -13.67
C LEU A 221 -6.54 15.38 -14.21
N ASP A 222 -5.72 15.79 -15.18
CA ASP A 222 -5.96 17.02 -15.94
C ASP A 222 -6.97 16.79 -17.09
N SER A 223 -7.28 17.85 -17.83
CA SER A 223 -8.21 17.81 -18.97
C SER A 223 -7.76 16.89 -20.13
N THR A 224 -6.52 16.42 -20.11
CA THR A 224 -5.95 15.48 -21.08
C THR A 224 -5.78 14.08 -20.51
N ASN A 225 -6.46 13.75 -19.40
CA ASN A 225 -6.37 12.50 -18.66
C ASN A 225 -4.93 12.16 -18.18
N ARG A 226 -4.10 13.17 -17.99
CA ARG A 226 -2.76 12.99 -17.44
C ARG A 226 -2.78 13.17 -15.92
N ILE A 227 -2.27 12.21 -15.17
CA ILE A 227 -2.15 12.34 -13.72
C ILE A 227 -1.13 13.44 -13.39
N LYS A 228 -1.55 14.53 -12.80
CA LYS A 228 -0.69 15.57 -12.21
C LYS A 228 -0.52 15.31 -10.72
N PHE A 229 0.56 15.82 -10.15
CA PHE A 229 0.81 15.75 -8.71
C PHE A 229 1.36 17.07 -8.19
N ASN A 230 1.16 17.33 -6.92
CA ASN A 230 1.66 18.54 -6.26
C ASN A 230 3.18 18.44 -6.03
N LYS A 231 3.95 19.03 -6.94
CA LYS A 231 5.42 18.98 -6.92
C LYS A 231 6.02 19.64 -5.67
N ASN A 232 5.42 20.74 -5.20
CA ASN A 232 5.92 21.46 -4.02
C ASN A 232 5.69 20.62 -2.75
N LYS A 233 4.50 20.00 -2.62
CA LYS A 233 4.21 19.10 -1.51
C LYS A 233 5.13 17.88 -1.52
N LEU A 234 5.37 17.27 -2.70
CA LEU A 234 6.31 16.16 -2.83
C LEU A 234 7.71 16.54 -2.37
N LEU A 235 8.21 17.70 -2.85
CA LEU A 235 9.54 18.16 -2.49
C LEU A 235 9.66 18.49 -0.98
N SER A 236 8.64 19.12 -0.40
CA SER A 236 8.61 19.38 1.05
C SER A 236 8.59 18.08 1.86
N SER A 237 7.80 17.09 1.44
CA SER A 237 7.78 15.76 2.07
C SER A 237 9.13 15.05 1.97
N LEU A 238 9.79 15.10 0.81
CA LEU A 238 11.11 14.50 0.61
C LEU A 238 12.19 15.11 1.51
N ASN A 239 12.15 16.42 1.69
CA ASN A 239 13.16 17.16 2.48
C ASN A 239 12.83 17.19 3.99
N ARG A 240 11.63 16.82 4.42
CA ARG A 240 11.27 16.77 5.83
C ARG A 240 12.09 15.70 6.54
N GLU A 241 12.73 16.02 7.64
CA GLU A 241 13.37 15.03 8.51
C GLU A 241 12.32 14.19 9.25
N ILE A 242 12.62 12.92 9.46
CA ILE A 242 11.81 12.04 10.29
C ILE A 242 12.55 11.83 11.61
N ASN A 243 12.00 12.38 12.68
CA ASN A 243 12.56 12.20 14.02
C ASN A 243 12.09 10.88 14.66
N ALA A 244 10.85 10.51 14.42
CA ALA A 244 10.24 9.27 14.91
C ALA A 244 9.12 8.81 13.97
N ILE A 245 8.89 7.50 13.93
CA ILE A 245 7.76 6.91 13.21
C ILE A 245 6.54 6.96 14.12
N ASP A 246 5.43 7.52 13.61
CA ASP A 246 4.14 7.37 14.25
C ASP A 246 3.66 5.93 14.12
N THR A 247 3.26 5.32 15.23
CA THR A 247 2.87 3.90 15.29
C THR A 247 1.40 3.68 15.59
N GLU A 248 0.59 4.74 15.73
CA GLU A 248 -0.82 4.60 16.12
C GLU A 248 -1.62 3.78 15.11
N PHE A 249 -1.44 4.05 13.81
CA PHE A 249 -2.09 3.29 12.74
C PHE A 249 -1.71 1.82 12.79
N ILE A 250 -0.41 1.51 12.85
CA ILE A 250 0.07 0.12 12.81
C ILE A 250 -0.26 -0.64 14.09
N ASN A 251 -0.20 0.02 15.26
CA ASN A 251 -0.63 -0.55 16.52
C ASN A 251 -2.10 -0.96 16.49
N LYS A 252 -2.95 -0.09 15.93
CA LYS A 252 -4.40 -0.32 15.95
C LYS A 252 -4.84 -1.35 14.91
N TYR A 253 -4.27 -1.30 13.69
CA TYR A 253 -4.82 -2.03 12.55
C TYR A 253 -3.96 -3.20 12.06
N MET A 254 -2.69 -3.25 12.42
CA MET A 254 -1.76 -4.24 11.88
C MET A 254 -1.13 -5.13 12.95
N TRP A 255 -1.01 -4.62 14.18
CA TRP A 255 -0.49 -5.39 15.30
C TRP A 255 -1.62 -5.92 16.16
N SER A 256 -1.43 -7.08 16.76
CA SER A 256 -2.40 -7.74 17.66
C SER A 256 -1.93 -7.72 19.09
#